data_7a9c670dc20f038d10a1de97b501d58c
#
_entry.id   7a9c670dc20f038d10a1de97b501d58c
#
_cell.length_a   1.000
_cell.length_b   1.000
_cell.length_c   1.000
_cell.angle_alpha   90.00
_cell.angle_beta   90.00
_cell.angle_gamma   90.00
#
_symmetry.space_group_name_H-M   'P 1'
#
loop_
_entity.id
_entity.type
_entity.pdbx_description
1 polymer ?
#
loop_
_entity_poly.entity_id
_entity_poly.type
_entity_poly.pdbx_seq_one_letter_code
_entity_poly.pdbx_strand_id
1 'polypeptide(L)'
;MTALNTKQYDSQSSYQPTKALGTPKLGLKKLTEALMLSTLMGALSLTAHAADKKATTTNVEKAVSSDKAPISTRESTNGIIAIVNDTPILKSELASAVATAQARIQASGQPAPSPQRLQNDVLNGLILRELQLDMVKRAGIRPDENAVNQSLGRLAQSQGLKSLSELQQALDAKQPGRYAAVRAQVIEEESLKALQQSQVARRVRITDHDVDAFLASPEAQKLQSTEYRTIHIRVPFSDDYNRITDSEKKAAMQIAQQAQELLKSSDDAEMVLSQLSAGTAKNYIAPVQGGDMGFHPAAGLPIDIAKQITPLEIGQVTEPQITPEGIDIVKLVDKHTNDNMIIPQWKVRHILVKTDERNSDALAEQKINDLYEQLRRDADFASLAATYSDDPGSAGRGGDLDWVAEGQMVPEFEEMMKRTPEGDYSTPFKSQFGWHILKVEGVRQKDVSDTVKRNLAREALYQRLAPQAQEDWLQELRANAYVEVFN
;
A
#
# COMPACT_ATOMS: atom_id res chain seq x y z
N MET A 1 51.53 -26.74 -50.65
CA MET A 1 51.81 -25.33 -50.97
C MET A 1 50.68 -24.53 -50.35
N THR A 2 50.72 -23.71 -49.39
CA THR A 2 51.73 -22.94 -48.69
C THR A 2 51.20 -22.69 -47.27
N ALA A 3 52.01 -22.98 -46.27
CA ALA A 3 51.70 -22.68 -44.86
C ALA A 3 51.83 -21.18 -44.63
N LEU A 4 50.92 -20.61 -43.80
CA LEU A 4 51.11 -19.31 -43.18
C LEU A 4 50.87 -19.38 -41.67
N ASN A 5 51.94 -19.13 -41.01
CA ASN A 5 52.27 -19.00 -39.59
C ASN A 5 51.37 -17.93 -38.92
N THR A 6 50.75 -18.24 -37.82
CA THR A 6 50.21 -17.23 -36.89
C THR A 6 50.98 -17.33 -35.55
N LYS A 7 51.72 -16.29 -35.26
CA LYS A 7 52.41 -16.04 -34.01
C LYS A 7 51.42 -15.79 -32.85
N GLN A 8 51.54 -16.59 -31.81
CA GLN A 8 51.06 -16.28 -30.45
C GLN A 8 51.75 -15.02 -29.91
N TYR A 9 50.96 -14.11 -29.39
CA TYR A 9 51.43 -13.06 -28.49
C TYR A 9 50.85 -13.35 -27.09
N ASP A 10 51.70 -13.86 -26.23
CA ASP A 10 51.52 -13.86 -24.79
C ASP A 10 51.80 -12.45 -24.30
N SER A 11 50.88 -11.83 -23.60
CA SER A 11 51.15 -10.71 -22.72
C SER A 11 50.33 -10.87 -21.43
N GLN A 12 50.92 -11.59 -20.48
CA GLN A 12 50.56 -11.49 -19.07
C GLN A 12 50.94 -10.08 -18.56
N SER A 13 49.95 -9.24 -18.31
CA SER A 13 50.11 -8.06 -17.49
C SER A 13 49.36 -8.28 -16.17
N SER A 14 50.15 -8.54 -15.15
CA SER A 14 49.73 -8.66 -13.75
C SER A 14 49.28 -7.27 -13.22
N TYR A 15 47.98 -7.07 -13.12
CA TYR A 15 47.40 -5.89 -12.42
C TYR A 15 47.11 -6.30 -10.97
N GLN A 16 47.90 -5.84 -10.02
CA GLN A 16 47.59 -5.90 -8.59
C GLN A 16 46.68 -4.74 -8.22
N PRO A 17 45.52 -4.96 -7.60
CA PRO A 17 44.72 -3.83 -7.09
C PRO A 17 45.32 -3.37 -5.76
N THR A 18 45.70 -2.12 -5.72
CA THR A 18 46.05 -1.37 -4.50
C THR A 18 44.88 -1.37 -3.54
N LYS A 19 45.15 -1.72 -2.28
CA LYS A 19 44.23 -1.63 -1.15
C LYS A 19 43.69 -0.20 -1.03
N ALA A 20 42.41 0.01 -1.39
CA ALA A 20 41.66 1.19 -1.04
C ALA A 20 41.30 1.15 0.45
N LEU A 21 41.72 2.20 1.16
CA LEU A 21 41.34 2.43 2.56
C LEU A 21 39.82 2.47 2.69
N GLY A 22 39.31 1.65 3.61
CA GLY A 22 37.90 1.54 3.91
C GLY A 22 37.34 2.83 4.44
N THR A 23 36.38 3.40 3.70
CA THR A 23 35.43 4.38 4.23
C THR A 23 34.42 3.66 5.12
N PRO A 24 34.11 4.18 6.30
CA PRO A 24 33.13 3.55 7.19
C PRO A 24 31.72 3.67 6.57
N LYS A 25 31.17 2.57 6.10
CA LYS A 25 29.75 2.45 5.74
C LYS A 25 28.93 2.50 7.03
N LEU A 26 28.62 3.70 7.51
CA LEU A 26 27.71 3.88 8.65
C LEU A 26 26.27 3.96 8.17
N GLY A 27 25.49 3.08 8.74
CA GLY A 27 24.09 2.81 8.56
C GLY A 27 23.10 3.97 8.64
N LEU A 28 22.95 4.70 7.55
CA LEU A 28 21.81 5.62 7.35
C LEU A 28 20.49 4.86 7.08
N LYS A 29 20.60 3.58 6.66
CA LYS A 29 19.46 2.74 6.25
C LYS A 29 18.36 2.54 7.29
N LYS A 30 18.66 2.59 8.60
CA LYS A 30 17.64 2.29 9.62
C LYS A 30 16.86 3.51 10.12
N LEU A 31 17.36 4.72 9.92
CA LEU A 31 16.67 5.94 10.37
C LEU A 31 15.74 6.50 9.29
N THR A 32 16.07 6.34 8.02
CA THR A 32 15.23 6.79 6.90
C THR A 32 13.97 5.94 6.76
N GLU A 33 14.04 4.62 6.98
CA GLU A 33 12.84 3.75 7.01
C GLU A 33 11.93 4.07 8.19
N ALA A 34 12.48 4.38 9.38
CA ALA A 34 11.68 4.78 10.54
C ALA A 34 11.06 6.17 10.40
N LEU A 35 11.67 7.09 9.66
CA LEU A 35 11.11 8.43 9.41
C LEU A 35 9.99 8.42 8.36
N MET A 36 10.01 7.46 7.41
CA MET A 36 9.07 7.41 6.28
C MET A 36 7.74 6.71 6.59
N LEU A 37 7.66 5.84 7.61
CA LEU A 37 6.48 5.00 7.82
C LEU A 37 5.46 5.50 8.86
N SER A 38 5.64 6.67 9.47
CA SER A 38 4.80 7.03 10.63
C SER A 38 4.48 8.51 10.83
N THR A 39 4.29 9.28 9.75
CA THR A 39 3.91 10.71 9.85
C THR A 39 2.46 10.94 10.30
N LEU A 40 1.61 9.92 10.34
CA LEU A 40 0.17 10.09 10.57
C LEU A 40 -0.28 10.21 12.03
N MET A 41 0.54 9.92 13.02
CA MET A 41 0.11 9.89 14.44
C MET A 41 0.66 10.99 15.36
N GLY A 42 1.46 11.93 14.86
CA GLY A 42 2.19 12.91 15.70
C GLY A 42 1.68 14.35 15.68
N ALA A 43 0.58 14.68 15.00
CA ALA A 43 0.17 16.07 14.76
C ALA A 43 -0.84 16.61 15.79
N LEU A 44 -0.69 16.34 17.07
CA LEU A 44 -1.64 16.83 18.08
C LEU A 44 -1.19 18.10 18.85
N SER A 45 -0.06 18.71 18.49
CA SER A 45 0.38 19.95 19.12
C SER A 45 1.24 20.82 18.20
N LEU A 46 0.61 21.48 17.23
CA LEU A 46 1.16 22.71 16.64
C LEU A 46 0.19 23.85 16.94
N THR A 47 0.55 24.71 17.85
CA THR A 47 -0.07 26.02 18.06
C THR A 47 0.25 26.88 16.84
N ALA A 48 -0.76 27.10 16.00
CA ALA A 48 -0.66 28.04 14.88
C ALA A 48 -0.57 29.47 15.43
N HIS A 49 0.60 30.11 15.25
CA HIS A 49 0.67 31.56 15.30
C HIS A 49 0.43 32.10 13.88
N ALA A 50 -0.82 32.49 13.63
CA ALA A 50 -1.18 33.28 12.46
C ALA A 50 -0.63 34.68 12.64
N ALA A 51 0.34 35.06 11.82
CA ALA A 51 0.79 36.45 11.73
C ALA A 51 -0.18 37.23 10.82
N ASP A 52 -0.98 38.07 11.44
CA ASP A 52 -1.88 39.01 10.80
C ASP A 52 -1.07 40.14 10.16
N LYS A 53 -1.01 40.19 8.83
CA LYS A 53 -0.47 41.34 8.08
C LYS A 53 -1.60 42.31 7.75
N LYS A 54 -1.84 43.29 8.59
CA LYS A 54 -2.55 44.54 8.21
C LYS A 54 -1.51 45.65 8.09
N ALA A 55 -1.31 46.09 6.87
CA ALA A 55 -0.58 47.33 6.58
C ALA A 55 -1.45 48.53 6.99
N THR A 56 -0.89 49.39 7.82
CA THR A 56 -1.37 50.75 7.98
C THR A 56 -0.17 51.70 8.04
N THR A 57 -0.03 52.46 6.99
CA THR A 57 0.85 53.62 6.89
C THR A 57 0.29 54.77 7.72
N THR A 58 1.09 55.29 8.67
CA THR A 58 0.92 56.68 9.11
C THR A 58 2.29 57.20 9.61
N ASN A 59 2.74 58.28 9.00
CA ASN A 59 3.81 59.15 9.42
C ASN A 59 3.53 59.76 10.79
N VAL A 60 4.54 59.89 11.66
CA VAL A 60 4.78 61.10 12.47
C VAL A 60 6.25 61.14 12.95
N GLU A 61 6.83 62.32 12.85
CA GLU A 61 8.15 62.75 13.24
C GLU A 61 8.38 62.81 14.75
N LYS A 62 9.70 62.66 15.08
CA LYS A 62 10.45 63.26 16.19
C LYS A 62 9.93 63.16 17.63
N ALA A 63 10.77 62.46 18.42
CA ALA A 63 11.36 63.07 19.66
C ALA A 63 12.54 62.23 20.13
N VAL A 64 13.70 62.87 20.26
CA VAL A 64 14.92 62.35 20.89
C VAL A 64 14.74 62.43 22.39
N SER A 65 14.91 61.32 23.12
CA SER A 65 15.29 61.37 24.51
C SER A 65 15.99 60.04 24.89
N SER A 66 17.23 60.16 25.32
CA SER A 66 18.09 59.12 25.81
C SER A 66 17.66 58.63 27.18
N ASP A 67 17.33 57.34 27.30
CA ASP A 67 17.50 56.67 28.59
C ASP A 67 17.90 55.21 28.34
N LYS A 68 19.11 54.87 28.84
CA LYS A 68 19.69 53.54 28.76
C LYS A 68 18.96 52.60 29.75
N ALA A 69 17.96 51.88 29.30
CA ALA A 69 17.49 50.67 29.97
C ALA A 69 18.28 49.45 29.45
N PRO A 70 18.65 48.49 30.33
CA PRO A 70 19.39 47.31 29.90
C PRO A 70 18.61 46.55 28.85
N ILE A 71 19.22 46.30 27.71
CA ILE A 71 18.72 45.43 26.67
C ILE A 71 18.64 44.04 27.30
N SER A 72 17.44 43.68 27.74
CA SER A 72 17.10 42.29 27.99
C SER A 72 17.27 41.57 26.63
N THR A 73 18.35 40.81 26.51
CA THR A 73 18.52 39.82 25.45
C THR A 73 17.42 38.78 25.62
N ARG A 74 16.21 39.04 25.12
CA ARG A 74 15.29 37.99 24.71
C ARG A 74 16.04 37.27 23.60
N GLU A 75 16.67 36.13 23.94
CA GLU A 75 17.05 35.17 22.93
C GLU A 75 15.80 34.95 22.08
N SER A 76 15.87 35.37 20.82
CA SER A 76 14.80 35.14 19.87
C SER A 76 14.76 33.63 19.67
N THR A 77 13.83 32.98 20.34
CA THR A 77 13.60 31.51 20.25
C THR A 77 13.27 31.01 18.86
N ASN A 78 13.25 31.86 17.86
CA ASN A 78 12.82 31.55 16.49
C ASN A 78 13.84 31.99 15.41
N GLY A 79 15.14 31.71 15.64
CA GLY A 79 16.18 31.92 14.64
C GLY A 79 16.11 30.93 13.50
N ILE A 80 16.67 31.29 12.35
CA ILE A 80 16.85 30.38 11.20
C ILE A 80 17.96 29.39 11.54
N ILE A 81 17.76 28.11 11.30
CA ILE A 81 18.78 27.07 11.47
C ILE A 81 19.34 26.59 10.12
N ALA A 82 18.53 26.65 9.06
CA ALA A 82 18.99 26.38 7.71
C ALA A 82 18.18 27.18 6.68
N ILE A 83 18.78 27.42 5.51
CA ILE A 83 18.09 27.93 4.31
C ILE A 83 18.21 26.85 3.24
N VAL A 84 17.08 26.48 2.66
CA VAL A 84 16.96 25.47 1.60
C VAL A 84 16.37 26.14 0.37
N ASN A 85 17.18 26.37 -0.66
CA ASN A 85 16.84 27.26 -1.78
C ASN A 85 16.42 28.64 -1.25
N ASP A 86 15.11 28.96 -1.33
CA ASP A 86 14.54 30.23 -0.84
C ASP A 86 13.73 30.06 0.46
N THR A 87 13.70 28.87 1.05
CA THR A 87 12.86 28.56 2.22
C THR A 87 13.70 28.40 3.49
N PRO A 88 13.44 29.19 4.54
CA PRO A 88 14.12 29.06 5.82
C PRO A 88 13.49 27.92 6.65
N ILE A 89 14.33 27.14 7.32
CA ILE A 89 13.96 26.22 8.39
C ILE A 89 14.28 26.89 9.73
N LEU A 90 13.30 26.90 10.64
CA LEU A 90 13.39 27.60 11.92
C LEU A 90 13.92 26.67 13.04
N LYS A 91 14.60 27.27 14.04
CA LYS A 91 15.04 26.54 15.25
C LYS A 91 13.86 25.88 16.00
N SER A 92 12.69 26.52 16.01
CA SER A 92 11.47 25.95 16.61
C SER A 92 10.94 24.73 15.87
N GLU A 93 11.05 24.70 14.54
CA GLU A 93 10.65 23.54 13.72
C GLU A 93 11.58 22.36 13.99
N LEU A 94 12.89 22.61 14.02
CA LEU A 94 13.86 21.57 14.37
C LEU A 94 13.62 21.03 15.78
N ALA A 95 13.40 21.89 16.77
CA ALA A 95 13.15 21.48 18.16
C ALA A 95 11.88 20.62 18.27
N SER A 96 10.80 21.00 17.60
CA SER A 96 9.55 20.23 17.55
C SER A 96 9.75 18.87 16.88
N ALA A 97 10.46 18.83 15.75
CA ALA A 97 10.75 17.59 15.03
C ALA A 97 11.65 16.65 15.86
N VAL A 98 12.65 17.18 16.56
CA VAL A 98 13.51 16.39 17.48
C VAL A 98 12.69 15.83 18.64
N ALA A 99 11.82 16.62 19.27
CA ALA A 99 10.95 16.13 20.34
C ALA A 99 10.04 15.00 19.86
N THR A 100 9.47 15.14 18.67
CA THR A 100 8.65 14.10 18.04
C THR A 100 9.45 12.82 17.77
N ALA A 101 10.66 12.95 17.24
CA ALA A 101 11.55 11.82 16.98
C ALA A 101 11.95 11.10 18.28
N GLN A 102 12.26 11.86 19.34
CA GLN A 102 12.56 11.29 20.67
C GLN A 102 11.40 10.50 21.25
N ALA A 103 10.18 11.06 21.19
CA ALA A 103 8.99 10.36 21.67
C ALA A 103 8.75 9.03 20.94
N ARG A 104 8.99 8.98 19.62
CA ARG A 104 8.89 7.74 18.82
C ARG A 104 9.94 6.71 19.20
N ILE A 105 11.19 7.13 19.36
CA ILE A 105 12.28 6.23 19.77
C ILE A 105 11.95 5.62 21.14
N GLN A 106 11.48 6.42 22.09
CA GLN A 106 11.07 5.94 23.40
C GLN A 106 9.90 4.93 23.31
N ALA A 107 8.90 5.22 22.48
CA ALA A 107 7.76 4.33 22.28
C ALA A 107 8.14 3.00 21.60
N SER A 108 9.18 2.99 20.76
CA SER A 108 9.64 1.78 20.07
C SER A 108 10.56 0.88 20.91
N GLY A 109 11.00 1.32 22.09
CA GLY A 109 11.95 0.61 22.95
C GLY A 109 13.36 0.46 22.35
N GLN A 110 13.66 1.17 21.26
CA GLN A 110 14.99 1.13 20.64
C GLN A 110 15.98 2.02 21.41
N PRO A 111 17.29 1.67 21.40
CA PRO A 111 18.31 2.51 22.01
C PRO A 111 18.38 3.86 21.29
N ALA A 112 18.26 4.95 22.07
CA ALA A 112 18.31 6.30 21.53
C ALA A 112 19.73 6.64 21.02
N PRO A 113 19.88 7.29 19.84
CA PRO A 113 21.15 7.85 19.40
C PRO A 113 21.58 9.01 20.30
N SER A 114 22.83 9.46 20.18
CA SER A 114 23.26 10.66 20.90
C SER A 114 22.41 11.87 20.49
N PRO A 115 22.16 12.83 21.41
CA PRO A 115 21.33 14.01 21.13
C PRO A 115 21.80 14.79 19.90
N GLN A 116 23.12 14.97 19.74
CA GLN A 116 23.71 15.66 18.60
C GLN A 116 23.45 14.92 17.28
N ARG A 117 23.59 13.59 17.30
CA ARG A 117 23.31 12.78 16.10
C ARG A 117 21.83 12.86 15.73
N LEU A 118 20.93 12.72 16.71
CA LEU A 118 19.49 12.83 16.47
C LEU A 118 19.13 14.20 15.87
N GLN A 119 19.70 15.29 16.43
CA GLN A 119 19.46 16.64 15.92
C GLN A 119 19.93 16.79 14.46
N ASN A 120 21.10 16.27 14.12
CA ASN A 120 21.65 16.33 12.77
C ASN A 120 20.81 15.49 11.79
N ASP A 121 20.41 14.29 12.19
CA ASP A 121 19.59 13.40 11.36
C ASP A 121 18.21 14.02 11.10
N VAL A 122 17.59 14.62 12.12
CA VAL A 122 16.30 15.33 11.99
C VAL A 122 16.42 16.56 11.10
N LEU A 123 17.49 17.37 11.28
CA LEU A 123 17.72 18.54 10.43
C LEU A 123 17.89 18.13 8.96
N ASN A 124 18.68 17.09 8.68
CA ASN A 124 18.82 16.56 7.33
C ASN A 124 17.48 16.07 6.76
N GLY A 125 16.64 15.44 7.58
CA GLY A 125 15.29 15.04 7.20
C GLY A 125 14.42 16.24 6.82
N LEU A 126 14.44 17.33 7.59
CA LEU A 126 13.71 18.58 7.29
C LEU A 126 14.20 19.21 5.98
N ILE A 127 15.52 19.28 5.78
CA ILE A 127 16.12 19.80 4.54
C ILE A 127 15.63 18.98 3.33
N LEU A 128 15.72 17.65 3.39
CA LEU A 128 15.25 16.78 2.29
C LEU A 128 13.74 16.90 2.05
N ARG A 129 12.94 17.06 3.11
CA ARG A 129 11.50 17.30 2.99
C ARG A 129 11.22 18.60 2.24
N GLU A 130 11.89 19.71 2.60
CA GLU A 130 11.67 21.00 1.95
C GLU A 130 12.09 20.97 0.48
N LEU A 131 13.19 20.30 0.14
CA LEU A 131 13.60 20.10 -1.25
C LEU A 131 12.57 19.33 -2.08
N GLN A 132 11.97 18.31 -1.49
CA GLN A 132 10.91 17.54 -2.14
C GLN A 132 9.64 18.36 -2.31
N LEU A 133 9.25 19.16 -1.31
CA LEU A 133 8.11 20.09 -1.41
C LEU A 133 8.30 21.15 -2.49
N ASP A 134 9.52 21.68 -2.62
CA ASP A 134 9.86 22.59 -3.70
C ASP A 134 9.69 21.92 -5.08
N MET A 135 10.13 20.65 -5.21
CA MET A 135 9.87 19.87 -6.44
C MET A 135 8.37 19.65 -6.69
N VAL A 136 7.60 19.30 -5.66
CA VAL A 136 6.13 19.13 -5.77
C VAL A 136 5.49 20.41 -6.30
N LYS A 137 5.87 21.59 -5.72
CA LYS A 137 5.37 22.90 -6.14
C LYS A 137 5.72 23.22 -7.59
N ARG A 138 7.00 23.05 -7.97
CA ARG A 138 7.49 23.35 -9.34
C ARG A 138 6.89 22.42 -10.39
N ALA A 139 6.72 21.15 -10.06
CA ALA A 139 6.14 20.17 -10.98
C ALA A 139 4.59 20.19 -11.01
N GLY A 140 3.93 20.96 -10.14
CA GLY A 140 2.48 21.04 -10.04
C GLY A 140 1.83 19.72 -9.64
N ILE A 141 2.54 18.88 -8.87
CA ILE A 141 2.06 17.56 -8.47
C ILE A 141 0.89 17.75 -7.50
N ARG A 142 -0.25 17.16 -7.85
CA ARG A 142 -1.44 17.07 -6.99
C ARG A 142 -1.73 15.61 -6.74
N PRO A 143 -2.03 15.23 -5.50
CA PRO A 143 -2.42 13.86 -5.20
C PRO A 143 -3.82 13.58 -5.73
N ASP A 144 -4.14 12.31 -5.94
CA ASP A 144 -5.49 11.85 -6.21
C ASP A 144 -6.39 12.13 -4.98
N GLU A 145 -7.55 12.73 -5.20
CA GLU A 145 -8.54 12.99 -4.14
C GLU A 145 -9.00 11.71 -3.42
N ASN A 146 -9.07 10.59 -4.11
CA ASN A 146 -9.38 9.30 -3.50
C ASN A 146 -8.29 8.87 -2.50
N ALA A 147 -7.01 9.06 -2.85
CA ALA A 147 -5.90 8.76 -1.95
C ALA A 147 -5.94 9.66 -0.69
N VAL A 148 -6.24 10.94 -0.85
CA VAL A 148 -6.43 11.89 0.26
C VAL A 148 -7.58 11.45 1.17
N ASN A 149 -8.74 11.12 0.58
CA ASN A 149 -9.91 10.68 1.32
C ASN A 149 -9.68 9.34 2.03
N GLN A 150 -8.97 8.40 1.42
CA GLN A 150 -8.57 7.14 2.07
C GLN A 150 -7.64 7.38 3.26
N SER A 151 -6.68 8.29 3.15
CA SER A 151 -5.76 8.61 4.23
C SER A 151 -6.48 9.31 5.40
N LEU A 152 -7.39 10.23 5.11
CA LEU A 152 -8.29 10.81 6.12
C LEU A 152 -9.23 9.76 6.74
N GLY A 153 -9.72 8.80 5.95
CA GLY A 153 -10.54 7.67 6.42
C GLY A 153 -9.79 6.78 7.40
N ARG A 154 -8.53 6.43 7.10
CA ARG A 154 -7.66 5.69 8.04
C ARG A 154 -7.43 6.47 9.34
N LEU A 155 -7.24 7.80 9.24
CA LEU A 155 -7.12 8.67 10.42
C LEU A 155 -8.41 8.66 11.26
N ALA A 156 -9.58 8.73 10.63
CA ALA A 156 -10.87 8.63 11.31
C ALA A 156 -11.00 7.29 12.05
N GLN A 157 -10.73 6.18 11.38
CA GLN A 157 -10.78 4.84 11.95
C GLN A 157 -9.83 4.66 13.13
N SER A 158 -8.59 5.19 13.05
CA SER A 158 -7.62 5.14 14.15
C SER A 158 -8.07 5.89 15.41
N GLN A 159 -9.03 6.83 15.27
CA GLN A 159 -9.66 7.56 16.36
C GLN A 159 -11.04 6.98 16.74
N GLY A 160 -11.43 5.83 16.20
CA GLY A 160 -12.72 5.19 16.46
C GLY A 160 -13.91 5.87 15.77
N LEU A 161 -13.66 6.73 14.77
CA LEU A 161 -14.69 7.45 14.01
C LEU A 161 -15.07 6.69 12.74
N LYS A 162 -16.35 6.76 12.35
CA LYS A 162 -16.91 5.95 11.26
C LYS A 162 -16.92 6.66 9.90
N SER A 163 -16.72 7.98 9.88
CA SER A 163 -16.83 8.77 8.65
C SER A 163 -15.93 10.01 8.66
N LEU A 164 -15.67 10.56 7.46
CA LEU A 164 -14.95 11.83 7.31
C LEU A 164 -15.73 13.00 7.94
N SER A 165 -17.05 12.95 7.93
CA SER A 165 -17.90 13.97 8.58
C SER A 165 -17.70 13.96 10.10
N GLU A 166 -17.65 12.78 10.71
CA GLU A 166 -17.35 12.67 12.14
C GLU A 166 -15.93 13.15 12.48
N LEU A 167 -14.95 12.87 11.62
CA LEU A 167 -13.58 13.36 11.78
C LEU A 167 -13.55 14.89 11.71
N GLN A 168 -14.26 15.49 10.74
CA GLN A 168 -14.36 16.94 10.61
C GLN A 168 -14.97 17.56 11.87
N GLN A 169 -16.10 17.05 12.31
CA GLN A 169 -16.78 17.56 13.52
C GLN A 169 -15.88 17.43 14.76
N ALA A 170 -15.21 16.29 14.95
CA ALA A 170 -14.34 16.05 16.11
C ALA A 170 -13.11 16.97 16.12
N LEU A 171 -12.53 17.27 14.95
CA LEU A 171 -11.40 18.17 14.83
C LEU A 171 -11.81 19.65 15.01
N ASP A 172 -12.87 20.08 14.34
CA ASP A 172 -13.32 21.46 14.37
C ASP A 172 -13.99 21.84 15.69
N ALA A 173 -14.55 20.88 16.44
CA ALA A 173 -15.02 21.08 17.81
C ALA A 173 -13.88 21.42 18.78
N LYS A 174 -12.67 20.87 18.55
CA LYS A 174 -11.48 21.21 19.35
C LYS A 174 -10.91 22.57 18.98
N GLN A 175 -10.90 22.89 17.69
CA GLN A 175 -10.39 24.15 17.16
C GLN A 175 -10.99 24.39 15.77
N PRO A 176 -11.74 25.47 15.54
CA PRO A 176 -12.28 25.80 14.24
C PRO A 176 -11.20 25.84 13.15
N GLY A 177 -11.46 25.21 11.98
CA GLY A 177 -10.52 25.11 10.87
C GLY A 177 -9.43 24.04 11.00
N ARG A 178 -9.44 23.24 12.08
CA ARG A 178 -8.43 22.18 12.30
C ARG A 178 -8.54 21.06 11.28
N TYR A 179 -9.76 20.70 10.85
CA TYR A 179 -9.93 19.73 9.77
C TYR A 179 -9.26 20.18 8.47
N ALA A 180 -9.45 21.45 8.09
CA ALA A 180 -8.82 22.01 6.89
C ALA A 180 -7.28 21.95 6.99
N ALA A 181 -6.70 22.25 8.15
CA ALA A 181 -5.26 22.15 8.37
C ALA A 181 -4.76 20.71 8.29
N VAL A 182 -5.46 19.74 8.89
CA VAL A 182 -5.13 18.31 8.80
C VAL A 182 -5.25 17.81 7.35
N ARG A 183 -6.31 18.21 6.62
CA ARG A 183 -6.48 17.86 5.22
C ARG A 183 -5.35 18.42 4.35
N ALA A 184 -4.93 19.65 4.58
CA ALA A 184 -3.81 20.27 3.87
C ALA A 184 -2.49 19.48 4.12
N GLN A 185 -2.25 19.05 5.34
CA GLN A 185 -1.11 18.21 5.68
C GLN A 185 -1.16 16.85 4.98
N VAL A 186 -2.33 16.20 4.93
CA VAL A 186 -2.51 14.92 4.20
C VAL A 186 -2.27 15.12 2.71
N ILE A 187 -2.76 16.22 2.12
CA ILE A 187 -2.47 16.56 0.71
C ILE A 187 -0.96 16.70 0.47
N GLU A 188 -0.26 17.37 1.36
CA GLU A 188 1.20 17.52 1.26
C GLU A 188 1.92 16.16 1.34
N GLU A 189 1.54 15.31 2.27
CA GLU A 189 2.13 13.97 2.44
C GLU A 189 1.85 13.06 1.24
N GLU A 190 0.62 13.05 0.72
CA GLU A 190 0.28 12.27 -0.48
C GLU A 190 0.96 12.84 -1.74
N SER A 191 1.18 14.16 -1.83
CA SER A 191 1.97 14.77 -2.91
C SER A 191 3.43 14.35 -2.87
N LEU A 192 4.05 14.34 -1.67
CA LEU A 192 5.41 13.86 -1.47
C LEU A 192 5.55 12.40 -1.85
N LYS A 193 4.60 11.57 -1.45
CA LYS A 193 4.56 10.14 -1.78
C LYS A 193 4.43 9.92 -3.29
N ALA A 194 3.55 10.66 -3.97
CA ALA A 194 3.40 10.60 -5.42
C ALA A 194 4.70 11.01 -6.15
N LEU A 195 5.38 12.08 -5.67
CA LEU A 195 6.68 12.49 -6.17
C LEU A 195 7.70 11.36 -6.00
N GLN A 196 7.86 10.83 -4.80
CA GLN A 196 8.82 9.76 -4.50
C GLN A 196 8.59 8.53 -5.37
N GLN A 197 7.35 8.07 -5.46
CA GLN A 197 6.98 6.95 -6.31
C GLN A 197 7.34 7.19 -7.77
N SER A 198 7.04 8.37 -8.30
CA SER A 198 7.37 8.72 -9.69
C SER A 198 8.87 8.77 -9.95
N GLN A 199 9.65 9.31 -9.01
CA GLN A 199 11.10 9.42 -9.12
C GLN A 199 11.79 8.06 -9.02
N VAL A 200 11.33 7.20 -8.13
CA VAL A 200 11.83 5.82 -7.99
C VAL A 200 11.47 5.00 -9.22
N ALA A 201 10.21 5.04 -9.68
CA ALA A 201 9.75 4.30 -10.85
C ALA A 201 10.53 4.66 -12.14
N ARG A 202 10.98 5.91 -12.28
CA ARG A 202 11.81 6.33 -13.42
C ARG A 202 13.24 5.79 -13.36
N ARG A 203 13.75 5.51 -12.17
CA ARG A 203 15.14 5.07 -11.92
C ARG A 203 15.27 3.55 -11.89
N VAL A 204 14.29 2.86 -11.36
CA VAL A 204 14.26 1.40 -11.33
C VAL A 204 13.92 0.88 -12.73
N ARG A 205 14.89 0.27 -13.39
CA ARG A 205 14.71 -0.40 -14.68
C ARG A 205 14.93 -1.88 -14.48
N ILE A 206 13.91 -2.66 -14.76
CA ILE A 206 13.93 -4.12 -14.67
C ILE A 206 13.71 -4.66 -16.07
N THR A 207 14.72 -5.31 -16.61
CA THR A 207 14.67 -5.94 -17.93
C THR A 207 14.13 -7.36 -17.84
N ASP A 208 13.71 -7.94 -18.97
CA ASP A 208 13.31 -9.35 -19.00
C ASP A 208 14.48 -10.28 -18.64
N HIS A 209 15.72 -9.89 -18.96
CA HIS A 209 16.92 -10.62 -18.54
C HIS A 209 17.09 -10.64 -17.01
N ASP A 210 16.81 -9.52 -16.33
CA ASP A 210 16.86 -9.46 -14.86
C ASP A 210 15.79 -10.37 -14.24
N VAL A 211 14.60 -10.41 -14.85
CA VAL A 211 13.52 -11.31 -14.45
C VAL A 211 13.92 -12.78 -14.62
N ASP A 212 14.49 -13.14 -15.78
CA ASP A 212 14.92 -14.50 -16.06
C ASP A 212 16.05 -14.94 -15.12
N ALA A 213 17.02 -14.06 -14.86
CA ALA A 213 18.11 -14.31 -13.92
C ALA A 213 17.58 -14.48 -12.48
N PHE A 214 16.59 -13.65 -12.08
CA PHE A 214 15.96 -13.78 -10.77
C PHE A 214 15.18 -15.09 -10.65
N LEU A 215 14.38 -15.47 -11.67
CA LEU A 215 13.61 -16.72 -11.68
C LEU A 215 14.50 -17.97 -11.61
N ALA A 216 15.72 -17.89 -12.13
CA ALA A 216 16.71 -18.97 -12.01
C ALA A 216 17.41 -19.02 -10.63
N SER A 217 17.18 -18.03 -9.76
CA SER A 217 17.84 -17.95 -8.45
C SER A 217 17.15 -18.78 -7.37
N PRO A 218 17.88 -19.21 -6.30
CA PRO A 218 17.27 -19.87 -5.14
C PRO A 218 16.24 -18.98 -4.41
N GLU A 219 16.33 -17.66 -4.57
CA GLU A 219 15.39 -16.70 -3.98
C GLU A 219 14.01 -16.80 -4.65
N ALA A 220 13.98 -17.01 -5.97
CA ALA A 220 12.73 -17.19 -6.71
C ALA A 220 12.01 -18.49 -6.34
N GLN A 221 12.71 -19.53 -5.91
CA GLN A 221 12.07 -20.75 -5.42
C GLN A 221 11.18 -20.52 -4.21
N LYS A 222 11.47 -19.48 -3.40
CA LYS A 222 10.60 -19.06 -2.28
C LYS A 222 9.31 -18.37 -2.76
N LEU A 223 9.32 -17.77 -3.95
CA LEU A 223 8.12 -17.16 -4.55
C LEU A 223 7.21 -18.21 -5.23
N GLN A 224 7.75 -19.39 -5.53
CA GLN A 224 7.00 -20.52 -6.08
C GLN A 224 6.39 -21.40 -4.99
N SER A 225 6.47 -20.96 -3.73
CA SER A 225 5.94 -21.72 -2.61
C SER A 225 4.43 -21.87 -2.70
N THR A 226 3.94 -23.04 -2.33
CA THR A 226 2.52 -23.26 -2.09
C THR A 226 2.04 -22.25 -1.06
N GLU A 227 0.97 -21.52 -1.37
CA GLU A 227 0.26 -20.67 -0.44
C GLU A 227 -0.91 -21.44 0.16
N TYR A 228 -1.10 -21.25 1.46
CA TYR A 228 -2.08 -21.93 2.26
C TYR A 228 -3.06 -20.90 2.82
N ARG A 229 -4.35 -21.07 2.55
CA ARG A 229 -5.42 -20.33 3.23
C ARG A 229 -5.84 -21.12 4.45
N THR A 230 -5.69 -20.51 5.61
CA THR A 230 -5.94 -21.19 6.88
C THR A 230 -6.92 -20.41 7.76
N ILE A 231 -7.76 -21.13 8.49
CA ILE A 231 -8.46 -20.60 9.66
C ILE A 231 -7.68 -21.02 10.89
N HIS A 232 -7.27 -20.05 11.68
CA HIS A 232 -6.56 -20.26 12.94
C HIS A 232 -7.45 -19.85 14.11
N ILE A 233 -7.67 -20.75 15.05
CA ILE A 233 -8.38 -20.50 16.32
C ILE A 233 -7.41 -20.76 17.45
N ARG A 234 -7.28 -19.78 18.34
CA ARG A 234 -6.51 -19.88 19.59
C ARG A 234 -7.43 -19.78 20.78
N VAL A 235 -7.32 -20.75 21.68
CA VAL A 235 -7.91 -20.72 23.02
C VAL A 235 -6.81 -20.24 23.98
N PRO A 236 -6.76 -18.93 24.33
CA PRO A 236 -5.63 -18.38 25.10
C PRO A 236 -5.69 -18.81 26.55
N PHE A 237 -4.55 -18.90 27.21
CA PHE A 237 -4.45 -19.11 28.65
C PHE A 237 -4.50 -17.77 29.41
N SER A 238 -4.87 -17.81 30.69
CA SER A 238 -4.86 -16.62 31.56
C SER A 238 -3.45 -16.20 32.01
N ASP A 239 -2.49 -17.15 32.00
CA ASP A 239 -1.07 -16.97 32.33
C ASP A 239 -0.27 -18.06 31.58
N ASP A 240 1.02 -18.16 31.84
CA ASP A 240 1.88 -19.24 31.31
C ASP A 240 1.29 -20.63 31.64
N TYR A 241 1.37 -21.57 30.72
CA TYR A 241 0.84 -22.94 30.85
C TYR A 241 1.23 -23.66 32.16
N ASN A 242 2.44 -23.39 32.67
CA ASN A 242 2.93 -23.99 33.90
C ASN A 242 2.36 -23.33 35.18
N ARG A 243 1.71 -22.17 35.05
CA ARG A 243 1.15 -21.40 36.14
C ARG A 243 -0.36 -21.52 36.28
N ILE A 244 -1.04 -21.92 35.22
CA ILE A 244 -2.49 -22.10 35.20
C ILE A 244 -2.90 -23.40 35.92
N THR A 245 -4.14 -23.42 36.43
CA THR A 245 -4.69 -24.57 37.13
C THR A 245 -5.02 -25.74 36.19
N ASP A 246 -5.03 -26.97 36.69
CA ASP A 246 -5.44 -28.14 35.93
C ASP A 246 -6.89 -28.05 35.47
N SER A 247 -7.74 -27.36 36.21
CA SER A 247 -9.13 -27.06 35.82
C SER A 247 -9.18 -26.19 34.57
N GLU A 248 -8.33 -25.15 34.49
CA GLU A 248 -8.22 -24.28 33.32
C GLU A 248 -7.67 -25.02 32.11
N LYS A 249 -6.63 -25.83 32.29
CA LYS A 249 -6.09 -26.69 31.23
C LYS A 249 -7.14 -27.60 30.62
N LYS A 250 -7.95 -28.23 31.47
CA LYS A 250 -9.07 -29.09 31.00
C LYS A 250 -10.14 -28.28 30.28
N ALA A 251 -10.54 -27.12 30.81
CA ALA A 251 -11.55 -26.27 30.19
C ALA A 251 -11.06 -25.76 28.81
N ALA A 252 -9.82 -25.29 28.73
CA ALA A 252 -9.22 -24.84 27.47
C ALA A 252 -9.17 -25.96 26.43
N MET A 253 -8.77 -27.18 26.84
CA MET A 253 -8.74 -28.34 25.95
C MET A 253 -10.13 -28.74 25.44
N GLN A 254 -11.18 -28.67 26.28
CA GLN A 254 -12.56 -28.92 25.87
C GLN A 254 -13.02 -27.90 24.83
N ILE A 255 -12.71 -26.63 25.02
CA ILE A 255 -13.04 -25.57 24.04
C ILE A 255 -12.27 -25.79 22.75
N ALA A 256 -11.00 -26.16 22.80
CA ALA A 256 -10.17 -26.45 21.64
C ALA A 256 -10.71 -27.66 20.84
N GLN A 257 -11.15 -28.72 21.51
CA GLN A 257 -11.80 -29.86 20.87
C GLN A 257 -13.13 -29.46 20.22
N GLN A 258 -13.92 -28.61 20.90
CA GLN A 258 -15.15 -28.06 20.30
C GLN A 258 -14.86 -27.20 19.07
N ALA A 259 -13.81 -26.38 19.10
CA ALA A 259 -13.35 -25.60 17.97
C ALA A 259 -12.94 -26.51 16.79
N GLN A 260 -12.22 -27.59 17.08
CA GLN A 260 -11.84 -28.58 16.06
C GLN A 260 -13.06 -29.20 15.37
N GLU A 261 -14.07 -29.61 16.15
CA GLU A 261 -15.29 -30.20 15.57
C GLU A 261 -16.09 -29.19 14.73
N LEU A 262 -16.20 -27.95 15.17
CA LEU A 262 -16.87 -26.89 14.41
C LEU A 262 -16.12 -26.59 13.10
N LEU A 263 -14.80 -26.53 13.15
CA LEU A 263 -13.97 -26.29 11.96
C LEU A 263 -14.04 -27.44 10.96
N LYS A 264 -14.27 -28.69 11.39
CA LYS A 264 -14.48 -29.83 10.46
C LYS A 264 -15.72 -29.64 9.58
N SER A 265 -16.72 -28.92 10.09
CA SER A 265 -18.02 -28.74 9.44
C SER A 265 -18.24 -27.38 8.80
N SER A 266 -17.33 -26.41 9.03
CA SER A 266 -17.49 -25.03 8.55
C SER A 266 -16.17 -24.41 8.13
N ASP A 267 -16.24 -23.56 7.09
CA ASP A 267 -15.16 -22.65 6.63
C ASP A 267 -15.44 -21.17 7.06
N ASP A 268 -16.47 -20.95 7.87
CA ASP A 268 -16.84 -19.65 8.39
C ASP A 268 -16.22 -19.44 9.79
N ALA A 269 -15.07 -18.74 9.81
CA ALA A 269 -14.32 -18.46 11.03
C ALA A 269 -15.11 -17.59 12.03
N GLU A 270 -15.91 -16.64 11.54
CA GLU A 270 -16.70 -15.73 12.41
C GLU A 270 -17.84 -16.51 13.09
N MET A 271 -18.51 -17.40 12.34
CA MET A 271 -19.52 -18.27 12.91
C MET A 271 -18.93 -19.20 14.00
N VAL A 272 -17.77 -19.80 13.74
CA VAL A 272 -17.08 -20.67 14.72
C VAL A 272 -16.73 -19.89 15.99
N LEU A 273 -16.11 -18.70 15.84
CA LEU A 273 -15.78 -17.84 16.96
C LEU A 273 -17.02 -17.41 17.77
N SER A 274 -18.11 -17.07 17.08
CA SER A 274 -19.38 -16.69 17.72
C SER A 274 -19.97 -17.83 18.53
N GLN A 275 -19.98 -19.05 18.00
CA GLN A 275 -20.49 -20.22 18.72
C GLN A 275 -19.62 -20.60 19.93
N LEU A 276 -18.30 -20.52 19.79
CA LEU A 276 -17.38 -20.74 20.90
C LEU A 276 -17.54 -19.68 22.00
N SER A 277 -17.70 -18.41 21.64
CA SER A 277 -17.89 -17.32 22.59
C SER A 277 -19.20 -17.46 23.37
N ALA A 278 -20.27 -17.93 22.75
CA ALA A 278 -21.53 -18.20 23.44
C ALA A 278 -21.45 -19.36 24.43
N GLY A 279 -20.57 -20.35 24.18
CA GLY A 279 -20.34 -21.51 25.05
C GLY A 279 -19.37 -21.25 26.21
N THR A 280 -18.41 -20.35 26.01
CA THR A 280 -17.29 -20.13 26.95
C THR A 280 -17.62 -19.17 28.09
N ALA A 281 -18.67 -18.37 27.97
CA ALA A 281 -19.03 -17.32 28.93
C ALA A 281 -19.30 -17.80 30.38
N LYS A 282 -19.40 -19.10 30.59
CA LYS A 282 -19.72 -19.66 31.92
C LYS A 282 -18.50 -20.12 32.75
N ASN A 283 -17.39 -20.50 32.11
CA ASN A 283 -16.28 -21.17 32.83
C ASN A 283 -14.87 -20.79 32.33
N TYR A 284 -14.71 -19.84 31.44
CA TYR A 284 -13.42 -19.48 30.87
C TYR A 284 -13.18 -17.97 30.86
N ILE A 285 -11.96 -17.56 31.22
CA ILE A 285 -11.63 -16.16 31.56
C ILE A 285 -11.23 -15.34 30.32
N ALA A 286 -10.64 -15.96 29.31
CA ALA A 286 -10.14 -15.27 28.13
C ALA A 286 -10.99 -15.57 26.88
N PRO A 287 -11.31 -14.55 26.05
CA PRO A 287 -12.06 -14.77 24.81
C PRO A 287 -11.21 -15.55 23.81
N VAL A 288 -11.84 -16.49 23.11
CA VAL A 288 -11.23 -17.21 21.99
C VAL A 288 -10.86 -16.22 20.89
N GLN A 289 -9.67 -16.39 20.33
CA GLN A 289 -9.10 -15.51 19.30
C GLN A 289 -8.89 -16.25 17.99
N GLY A 290 -8.82 -15.53 16.88
CA GLY A 290 -8.49 -16.11 15.59
C GLY A 290 -9.29 -15.53 14.45
N GLY A 291 -9.33 -16.25 13.34
CA GLY A 291 -10.03 -15.85 12.13
C GLY A 291 -9.48 -16.55 10.89
N ASP A 292 -10.00 -16.16 9.73
CA ASP A 292 -9.44 -16.50 8.43
C ASP A 292 -8.17 -15.66 8.22
N MET A 293 -7.05 -16.34 8.06
CA MET A 293 -5.74 -15.71 7.88
C MET A 293 -5.47 -15.32 6.42
N GLY A 294 -6.34 -15.71 5.48
CA GLY A 294 -6.08 -15.56 4.05
C GLY A 294 -4.98 -16.49 3.54
N PHE A 295 -4.50 -16.22 2.32
CA PHE A 295 -3.40 -16.98 1.71
C PHE A 295 -2.04 -16.47 2.18
N HIS A 296 -1.22 -17.39 2.69
CA HIS A 296 0.16 -17.11 3.08
C HIS A 296 1.09 -18.25 2.65
N PRO A 297 2.31 -17.94 2.17
CA PRO A 297 3.32 -18.97 1.97
C PRO A 297 3.73 -19.57 3.32
N ALA A 298 4.12 -20.84 3.34
CA ALA A 298 4.55 -21.51 4.58
C ALA A 298 5.63 -20.73 5.35
N ALA A 299 6.53 -20.04 4.62
CA ALA A 299 7.59 -19.21 5.23
C ALA A 299 7.05 -17.91 5.89
N GLY A 300 5.83 -17.49 5.60
CA GLY A 300 5.16 -16.34 6.21
C GLY A 300 4.35 -16.69 7.47
N LEU A 301 4.23 -17.97 7.77
CA LEU A 301 3.50 -18.45 8.95
C LEU A 301 4.45 -18.75 10.10
N PRO A 302 3.99 -18.69 11.36
CA PRO A 302 4.76 -19.20 12.50
C PRO A 302 5.23 -20.64 12.23
N ILE A 303 6.49 -20.94 12.57
CA ILE A 303 7.15 -22.18 12.16
C ILE A 303 6.39 -23.43 12.61
N ASP A 304 5.73 -23.38 13.76
CA ASP A 304 4.97 -24.51 14.29
C ASP A 304 3.64 -24.70 13.55
N ILE A 305 3.02 -23.61 13.10
CA ILE A 305 1.84 -23.66 12.23
C ILE A 305 2.22 -24.17 10.84
N ALA A 306 3.29 -23.65 10.25
CA ALA A 306 3.77 -24.08 8.93
C ALA A 306 4.06 -25.58 8.87
N LYS A 307 4.69 -26.15 9.91
CA LYS A 307 4.96 -27.59 10.01
C LYS A 307 3.69 -28.44 10.05
N GLN A 308 2.64 -27.94 10.69
CA GLN A 308 1.37 -28.66 10.83
C GLN A 308 0.52 -28.62 9.57
N ILE A 309 0.46 -27.46 8.89
CA ILE A 309 -0.42 -27.29 7.73
C ILE A 309 0.18 -27.87 6.45
N THR A 310 1.51 -27.91 6.32
CA THR A 310 2.17 -28.40 5.09
C THR A 310 1.74 -29.82 4.68
N PRO A 311 1.57 -30.79 5.58
CA PRO A 311 1.14 -32.14 5.24
C PRO A 311 -0.38 -32.28 5.09
N LEU A 312 -1.19 -31.24 5.42
CA LEU A 312 -2.64 -31.36 5.40
C LEU A 312 -3.18 -31.36 3.96
N GLU A 313 -4.33 -32.01 3.80
CA GLU A 313 -5.19 -31.86 2.64
C GLU A 313 -6.24 -30.77 2.88
N ILE A 314 -6.79 -30.21 1.80
CA ILE A 314 -7.83 -29.18 1.88
C ILE A 314 -9.03 -29.72 2.68
N GLY A 315 -9.52 -28.93 3.62
CA GLY A 315 -10.59 -29.26 4.54
C GLY A 315 -10.13 -29.94 5.84
N GLN A 316 -8.88 -30.38 5.94
CA GLN A 316 -8.38 -31.01 7.18
C GLN A 316 -8.10 -29.97 8.27
N VAL A 317 -8.30 -30.41 9.52
CA VAL A 317 -8.10 -29.63 10.75
C VAL A 317 -7.03 -30.31 11.60
N THR A 318 -6.11 -29.53 12.17
CA THR A 318 -5.09 -30.05 13.08
C THR A 318 -5.68 -30.58 14.38
N GLU A 319 -4.94 -31.47 15.06
CA GLU A 319 -5.19 -31.72 16.47
C GLU A 319 -4.86 -30.46 17.29
N PRO A 320 -5.59 -30.24 18.44
CA PRO A 320 -5.28 -29.13 19.33
C PRO A 320 -3.83 -29.14 19.81
N GLN A 321 -3.10 -28.07 19.55
CA GLN A 321 -1.68 -27.93 19.90
C GLN A 321 -1.50 -26.97 21.07
N ILE A 322 -0.90 -27.48 22.15
CA ILE A 322 -0.58 -26.67 23.33
C ILE A 322 0.65 -25.81 23.03
N THR A 323 0.49 -24.50 23.17
CA THR A 323 1.57 -23.51 23.07
C THR A 323 1.73 -22.78 24.41
N PRO A 324 2.78 -21.99 24.63
CA PRO A 324 2.90 -21.20 25.87
C PRO A 324 1.74 -20.20 26.07
N GLU A 325 1.13 -19.73 24.98
CA GLU A 325 0.12 -18.67 24.98
C GLU A 325 -1.33 -19.20 24.97
N GLY A 326 -1.54 -20.47 24.64
CA GLY A 326 -2.86 -21.05 24.50
C GLY A 326 -2.86 -22.40 23.80
N ILE A 327 -4.04 -22.84 23.33
CA ILE A 327 -4.19 -24.02 22.49
C ILE A 327 -4.60 -23.57 21.10
N ASP A 328 -3.80 -23.93 20.12
CA ASP A 328 -3.98 -23.58 18.70
C ASP A 328 -4.64 -24.72 17.94
N ILE A 329 -5.62 -24.39 17.09
CA ILE A 329 -6.27 -25.26 16.14
C ILE A 329 -6.24 -24.55 14.77
N VAL A 330 -5.80 -25.25 13.73
CA VAL A 330 -5.70 -24.71 12.38
C VAL A 330 -6.45 -25.61 11.40
N LYS A 331 -7.26 -25.01 10.55
CA LYS A 331 -7.86 -25.66 9.37
C LYS A 331 -7.17 -25.19 8.12
N LEU A 332 -6.83 -26.12 7.24
CA LEU A 332 -6.43 -25.81 5.87
C LEU A 332 -7.70 -25.68 5.02
N VAL A 333 -8.06 -24.45 4.64
CA VAL A 333 -9.26 -24.17 3.83
C VAL A 333 -8.98 -24.38 2.35
N ASP A 334 -7.80 -23.90 1.90
CA ASP A 334 -7.39 -24.01 0.50
C ASP A 334 -5.87 -23.99 0.40
N LYS A 335 -5.32 -24.53 -0.68
CA LYS A 335 -3.90 -24.43 -1.04
C LYS A 335 -3.76 -24.32 -2.53
N HIS A 336 -2.96 -23.37 -2.98
CA HIS A 336 -2.60 -23.29 -4.39
C HIS A 336 -1.10 -23.12 -4.56
N THR A 337 -0.56 -23.76 -5.56
CA THR A 337 0.79 -23.51 -6.03
C THR A 337 0.73 -22.64 -7.25
N ASN A 338 1.56 -21.61 -7.31
CA ASN A 338 1.66 -20.73 -8.49
C ASN A 338 2.17 -21.46 -9.75
N ASP A 339 2.27 -22.80 -9.70
CA ASP A 339 2.81 -23.60 -10.80
C ASP A 339 1.83 -23.87 -11.93
N ASN A 340 0.52 -23.84 -11.67
CA ASN A 340 -0.52 -24.05 -12.68
C ASN A 340 -1.69 -23.09 -12.43
N MET A 341 -1.52 -21.82 -12.77
CA MET A 341 -2.58 -20.83 -12.67
C MET A 341 -3.37 -20.76 -13.97
N ILE A 342 -4.43 -21.52 -14.04
CA ILE A 342 -5.36 -21.55 -15.18
C ILE A 342 -6.56 -20.69 -14.85
N ILE A 343 -6.79 -19.63 -15.65
CA ILE A 343 -7.93 -18.74 -15.49
C ILE A 343 -8.88 -18.83 -16.68
N PRO A 344 -10.21 -18.72 -16.46
CA PRO A 344 -11.17 -18.58 -17.53
C PRO A 344 -11.02 -17.21 -18.20
N GLN A 345 -11.12 -17.18 -19.52
CA GLN A 345 -11.21 -15.96 -20.31
C GLN A 345 -12.38 -16.05 -21.27
N TRP A 346 -13.04 -14.92 -21.47
CA TRP A 346 -14.16 -14.75 -22.41
C TRP A 346 -13.74 -13.85 -23.55
N LYS A 347 -14.00 -14.26 -24.78
CA LYS A 347 -13.89 -13.38 -25.93
C LYS A 347 -15.18 -12.62 -26.08
N VAL A 348 -15.14 -11.30 -25.90
CA VAL A 348 -16.35 -10.49 -25.75
C VAL A 348 -16.38 -9.35 -26.74
N ARG A 349 -17.56 -9.11 -27.31
CA ARG A 349 -17.91 -7.84 -27.96
C ARG A 349 -18.94 -7.12 -27.10
N HIS A 350 -18.97 -5.77 -27.17
CA HIS A 350 -20.01 -5.01 -26.53
C HIS A 350 -20.48 -3.80 -27.34
N ILE A 351 -21.67 -3.33 -27.02
CA ILE A 351 -22.22 -2.05 -27.44
C ILE A 351 -22.48 -1.25 -26.19
N LEU A 352 -21.98 -0.02 -26.10
CA LEU A 352 -22.20 0.92 -25.02
C LEU A 352 -23.03 2.09 -25.54
N VAL A 353 -24.11 2.44 -24.84
CA VAL A 353 -24.83 3.71 -24.99
C VAL A 353 -24.62 4.51 -23.70
N LYS A 354 -23.80 5.57 -23.77
CA LYS A 354 -23.46 6.40 -22.61
C LYS A 354 -24.65 7.21 -22.11
N THR A 355 -24.68 7.42 -20.81
CA THR A 355 -25.54 8.38 -20.14
C THR A 355 -24.74 9.66 -19.86
N ASP A 356 -25.21 10.80 -20.38
CA ASP A 356 -24.60 12.12 -20.17
C ASP A 356 -25.67 13.22 -20.19
N GLU A 357 -25.26 14.49 -20.14
CA GLU A 357 -26.19 15.64 -20.17
C GLU A 357 -27.05 15.70 -21.45
N ARG A 358 -26.60 15.11 -22.55
CA ARG A 358 -27.30 15.09 -23.86
C ARG A 358 -28.12 13.84 -24.06
N ASN A 359 -27.77 12.76 -23.37
CA ASN A 359 -28.39 11.46 -23.50
C ASN A 359 -28.83 10.98 -22.11
N SER A 360 -30.05 11.34 -21.73
CA SER A 360 -30.61 10.94 -20.44
C SER A 360 -30.64 9.42 -20.30
N ASP A 361 -30.72 8.92 -19.07
CA ASP A 361 -30.78 7.49 -18.78
C ASP A 361 -31.91 6.79 -19.55
N ALA A 362 -33.11 7.40 -19.57
CA ALA A 362 -34.27 6.84 -20.28
C ALA A 362 -34.05 6.80 -21.81
N LEU A 363 -33.36 7.80 -22.39
CA LEU A 363 -33.05 7.79 -23.83
C LEU A 363 -31.97 6.72 -24.15
N ALA A 364 -30.98 6.57 -23.27
CA ALA A 364 -29.96 5.55 -23.45
C ALA A 364 -30.55 4.15 -23.33
N GLU A 365 -31.44 3.93 -22.35
CA GLU A 365 -32.20 2.69 -22.21
C GLU A 365 -33.06 2.39 -23.44
N GLN A 366 -33.76 3.36 -23.96
CA GLN A 366 -34.56 3.16 -25.17
C GLN A 366 -33.68 2.78 -26.36
N LYS A 367 -32.57 3.51 -26.58
CA LYS A 367 -31.64 3.22 -27.68
C LYS A 367 -31.05 1.83 -27.59
N ILE A 368 -30.60 1.40 -26.40
CA ILE A 368 -30.00 0.07 -26.24
C ILE A 368 -31.05 -1.03 -26.45
N ASN A 369 -32.30 -0.82 -26.02
CA ASN A 369 -33.40 -1.74 -26.27
C ASN A 369 -33.75 -1.84 -27.78
N ASP A 370 -33.72 -0.71 -28.51
CA ASP A 370 -33.94 -0.71 -29.96
C ASP A 370 -32.81 -1.49 -30.67
N LEU A 371 -31.57 -1.40 -30.21
CA LEU A 371 -30.45 -2.17 -30.74
C LEU A 371 -30.60 -3.65 -30.40
N TYR A 372 -31.06 -3.98 -29.20
CA TYR A 372 -31.34 -5.34 -28.78
C TYR A 372 -32.43 -5.99 -29.64
N GLU A 373 -33.51 -5.26 -29.99
CA GLU A 373 -34.54 -5.76 -30.89
C GLU A 373 -34.04 -5.94 -32.33
N GLN A 374 -33.06 -5.15 -32.79
CA GLN A 374 -32.40 -5.39 -34.07
C GLN A 374 -31.55 -6.67 -34.04
N LEU A 375 -30.79 -6.91 -32.96
CA LEU A 375 -30.05 -8.16 -32.78
C LEU A 375 -30.98 -9.39 -32.77
N ARG A 376 -32.16 -9.29 -32.15
CA ARG A 376 -33.16 -10.34 -32.17
C ARG A 376 -33.74 -10.63 -33.58
N ARG A 377 -33.56 -9.73 -34.52
CA ARG A 377 -33.90 -9.86 -35.94
C ARG A 377 -32.69 -10.19 -36.83
N ASP A 378 -31.68 -10.82 -36.24
CA ASP A 378 -30.44 -11.25 -36.90
C ASP A 378 -29.57 -10.13 -37.47
N ALA A 379 -29.67 -8.90 -36.95
CA ALA A 379 -28.74 -7.86 -37.29
C ALA A 379 -27.31 -8.21 -36.82
N ASP A 380 -26.30 -7.82 -37.65
CA ASP A 380 -24.90 -8.08 -37.32
C ASP A 380 -24.44 -7.23 -36.13
N PHE A 381 -23.97 -7.90 -35.06
CA PHE A 381 -23.53 -7.27 -33.83
C PHE A 381 -22.37 -6.29 -34.07
N ALA A 382 -21.40 -6.69 -34.89
CA ALA A 382 -20.22 -5.85 -35.15
C ALA A 382 -20.57 -4.56 -35.92
N SER A 383 -21.51 -4.64 -36.85
CA SER A 383 -22.01 -3.49 -37.60
C SER A 383 -22.79 -2.53 -36.69
N LEU A 384 -23.62 -3.05 -35.80
CA LEU A 384 -24.33 -2.23 -34.84
C LEU A 384 -23.38 -1.57 -33.85
N ALA A 385 -22.39 -2.31 -33.34
CA ALA A 385 -21.37 -1.76 -32.45
C ALA A 385 -20.55 -0.64 -33.12
N ALA A 386 -20.12 -0.86 -34.36
CA ALA A 386 -19.37 0.14 -35.12
C ALA A 386 -20.16 1.43 -35.37
N THR A 387 -21.50 1.32 -35.50
CA THR A 387 -22.36 2.45 -35.86
C THR A 387 -22.88 3.20 -34.64
N TYR A 388 -23.20 2.48 -33.56
CA TYR A 388 -23.97 3.02 -32.44
C TYR A 388 -23.29 2.97 -31.08
N SER A 389 -22.14 2.25 -30.95
CA SER A 389 -21.44 2.20 -29.68
C SER A 389 -20.71 3.50 -29.37
N ASP A 390 -20.95 4.02 -28.17
CA ASP A 390 -20.24 5.20 -27.65
C ASP A 390 -18.89 4.85 -27.00
N ASP A 391 -18.43 3.58 -27.11
CA ASP A 391 -17.10 3.20 -26.64
C ASP A 391 -16.03 3.45 -27.72
N PRO A 392 -15.19 4.50 -27.59
CA PRO A 392 -14.17 4.82 -28.58
C PRO A 392 -13.07 3.76 -28.68
N GLY A 393 -12.92 2.91 -27.66
CA GLY A 393 -11.89 1.88 -27.57
C GLY A 393 -12.21 0.66 -28.43
N SER A 394 -13.50 0.30 -28.58
CA SER A 394 -13.90 -0.92 -29.28
C SER A 394 -14.87 -0.71 -30.44
N ALA A 395 -15.62 0.38 -30.51
CA ALA A 395 -16.62 0.63 -31.55
C ALA A 395 -16.07 0.41 -32.97
N GLY A 396 -14.91 1.03 -33.31
CA GLY A 396 -14.27 0.90 -34.61
C GLY A 396 -13.82 -0.53 -34.95
N ARG A 397 -13.77 -1.42 -33.97
CA ARG A 397 -13.49 -2.87 -34.16
C ARG A 397 -14.75 -3.73 -34.01
N GLY A 398 -15.94 -3.13 -34.19
CA GLY A 398 -17.20 -3.84 -34.02
C GLY A 398 -17.48 -4.27 -32.59
N GLY A 399 -17.04 -3.47 -31.61
CA GLY A 399 -17.24 -3.70 -30.20
C GLY A 399 -16.26 -4.70 -29.58
N ASP A 400 -15.23 -5.18 -30.30
CA ASP A 400 -14.31 -6.22 -29.85
C ASP A 400 -13.42 -5.76 -28.71
N LEU A 401 -13.54 -6.43 -27.54
CA LEU A 401 -12.74 -6.26 -26.33
C LEU A 401 -11.63 -7.31 -26.21
N ASP A 402 -11.54 -8.23 -27.21
CA ASP A 402 -10.63 -9.38 -27.18
C ASP A 402 -10.92 -10.32 -26.01
N TRP A 403 -9.92 -11.04 -25.51
CA TRP A 403 -10.05 -11.98 -24.40
C TRP A 403 -9.99 -11.25 -23.06
N VAL A 404 -11.09 -11.30 -22.32
CA VAL A 404 -11.26 -10.65 -21.00
C VAL A 404 -11.22 -11.71 -19.91
N ALA A 405 -10.47 -11.45 -18.85
CA ALA A 405 -10.42 -12.25 -17.65
C ALA A 405 -11.26 -11.63 -16.51
N GLU A 406 -11.54 -12.40 -15.49
CA GLU A 406 -12.16 -11.93 -14.25
C GLU A 406 -11.31 -10.83 -13.58
N GLY A 407 -11.95 -9.81 -13.01
CA GLY A 407 -11.30 -8.64 -12.40
C GLY A 407 -10.89 -7.53 -13.37
N GLN A 408 -11.13 -7.70 -14.69
CA GLN A 408 -10.76 -6.70 -15.69
C GLN A 408 -11.87 -5.71 -16.05
N MET A 409 -13.11 -6.07 -15.72
CA MET A 409 -14.30 -5.25 -16.02
C MET A 409 -15.01 -4.80 -14.75
N VAL A 410 -15.93 -3.85 -14.88
CA VAL A 410 -16.80 -3.47 -13.77
C VAL A 410 -17.73 -4.61 -13.38
N PRO A 411 -18.14 -4.70 -12.09
CA PRO A 411 -18.85 -5.87 -11.58
C PRO A 411 -20.10 -6.23 -12.37
N GLU A 412 -20.89 -5.26 -12.80
CA GLU A 412 -22.13 -5.48 -13.54
C GLU A 412 -21.85 -6.10 -14.92
N PHE A 413 -20.74 -5.69 -15.56
CA PHE A 413 -20.32 -6.25 -16.84
C PHE A 413 -19.81 -7.68 -16.68
N GLU A 414 -19.01 -7.96 -15.66
CA GLU A 414 -18.51 -9.30 -15.35
C GLU A 414 -19.62 -10.28 -15.03
N GLU A 415 -20.59 -9.87 -14.23
CA GLU A 415 -21.73 -10.70 -13.88
C GLU A 415 -22.51 -11.11 -15.13
N MET A 416 -22.75 -10.15 -16.04
CA MET A 416 -23.47 -10.44 -17.29
C MET A 416 -22.63 -11.28 -18.24
N MET A 417 -21.33 -11.03 -18.33
CA MET A 417 -20.40 -11.82 -19.14
C MET A 417 -20.37 -13.30 -18.72
N LYS A 418 -20.33 -13.57 -17.41
CA LYS A 418 -20.33 -14.93 -16.86
C LYS A 418 -21.65 -15.67 -17.08
N ARG A 419 -22.76 -14.93 -17.12
CA ARG A 419 -24.11 -15.48 -17.32
C ARG A 419 -24.48 -15.71 -18.77
N THR A 420 -23.86 -15.01 -19.70
CA THR A 420 -24.17 -15.11 -21.14
C THR A 420 -23.50 -16.36 -21.72
N PRO A 421 -24.24 -17.28 -22.33
CA PRO A 421 -23.67 -18.46 -22.99
C PRO A 421 -22.74 -18.08 -24.14
N GLU A 422 -21.78 -18.96 -24.45
CA GLU A 422 -20.93 -18.81 -25.63
C GLU A 422 -21.77 -18.83 -26.92
N GLY A 423 -21.51 -17.87 -27.80
CA GLY A 423 -22.25 -17.65 -29.04
C GLY A 423 -23.42 -16.66 -28.90
N ASP A 424 -23.93 -16.44 -27.70
CA ASP A 424 -25.09 -15.59 -27.42
C ASP A 424 -24.71 -14.17 -27.04
N TYR A 425 -25.69 -13.29 -27.01
CA TYR A 425 -25.61 -11.94 -26.48
C TYR A 425 -26.54 -11.71 -25.29
N SER A 426 -26.14 -10.82 -24.38
CA SER A 426 -26.90 -10.50 -23.18
C SER A 426 -28.17 -9.71 -23.47
N THR A 427 -29.10 -9.72 -22.52
CA THR A 427 -30.11 -8.65 -22.42
C THR A 427 -29.41 -7.31 -22.11
N PRO A 428 -30.03 -6.14 -22.43
CA PRO A 428 -29.55 -4.86 -21.99
C PRO A 428 -29.34 -4.78 -20.49
N PHE A 429 -28.20 -4.24 -20.04
CA PHE A 429 -27.90 -4.03 -18.63
C PHE A 429 -27.16 -2.72 -18.42
N LYS A 430 -27.19 -2.19 -17.19
CA LYS A 430 -26.65 -0.90 -16.82
C LYS A 430 -25.37 -1.03 -16.01
N SER A 431 -24.39 -0.16 -16.28
CA SER A 431 -23.22 0.07 -15.44
C SER A 431 -23.06 1.58 -15.15
N GLN A 432 -22.00 1.95 -14.44
CA GLN A 432 -21.65 3.35 -14.22
C GLN A 432 -21.35 4.14 -15.51
N PHE A 433 -21.07 3.47 -16.63
CA PHE A 433 -20.75 4.09 -17.93
C PHE A 433 -21.98 4.31 -18.82
N GLY A 434 -23.10 3.66 -18.52
CA GLY A 434 -24.31 3.68 -19.31
C GLY A 434 -24.92 2.30 -19.50
N TRP A 435 -25.64 2.12 -20.59
CA TRP A 435 -26.33 0.88 -20.94
C TRP A 435 -25.51 0.03 -21.93
N HIS A 436 -25.49 -1.26 -21.72
CA HIS A 436 -24.69 -2.22 -22.48
C HIS A 436 -25.52 -3.37 -23.04
N ILE A 437 -25.05 -3.92 -24.14
CA ILE A 437 -25.28 -5.31 -24.58
C ILE A 437 -23.90 -5.89 -24.82
N LEU A 438 -23.66 -7.10 -24.36
CA LEU A 438 -22.44 -7.85 -24.68
C LEU A 438 -22.77 -9.13 -25.44
N LYS A 439 -21.79 -9.61 -26.23
CA LYS A 439 -21.81 -10.91 -26.89
C LYS A 439 -20.57 -11.68 -26.47
N VAL A 440 -20.76 -12.93 -26.03
CA VAL A 440 -19.66 -13.86 -25.74
C VAL A 440 -19.36 -14.67 -27.00
N GLU A 441 -18.23 -14.44 -27.63
CA GLU A 441 -17.83 -15.16 -28.86
C GLU A 441 -17.09 -16.46 -28.58
N GLY A 442 -16.53 -16.61 -27.38
CA GLY A 442 -15.80 -17.80 -26.99
C GLY A 442 -15.44 -17.80 -25.51
N VAL A 443 -15.21 -18.97 -24.95
CA VAL A 443 -14.69 -19.17 -23.60
C VAL A 443 -13.47 -20.07 -23.67
N ARG A 444 -12.38 -19.73 -22.97
CA ARG A 444 -11.19 -20.56 -22.89
C ARG A 444 -10.61 -20.61 -21.50
N GLN A 445 -9.88 -21.66 -21.23
CA GLN A 445 -8.97 -21.73 -20.08
C GLN A 445 -7.56 -21.32 -20.54
N LYS A 446 -6.99 -20.31 -19.90
CA LYS A 446 -5.63 -19.83 -20.22
C LYS A 446 -4.71 -20.06 -19.04
N ASP A 447 -3.59 -20.74 -19.28
CA ASP A 447 -2.49 -20.81 -18.33
C ASP A 447 -1.77 -19.44 -18.32
N VAL A 448 -1.78 -18.82 -17.15
CA VAL A 448 -1.12 -17.53 -16.87
C VAL A 448 0.04 -17.66 -15.88
N SER A 449 0.40 -18.89 -15.53
CA SER A 449 1.43 -19.20 -14.53
C SER A 449 2.74 -18.46 -14.79
N ASP A 450 3.24 -18.50 -16.03
CA ASP A 450 4.47 -17.80 -16.40
C ASP A 450 4.32 -16.28 -16.25
N THR A 451 3.22 -15.72 -16.69
CA THR A 451 2.93 -14.28 -16.55
C THR A 451 2.91 -13.85 -15.10
N VAL A 452 2.25 -14.64 -14.24
CA VAL A 452 2.17 -14.37 -12.79
C VAL A 452 3.54 -14.48 -12.15
N LYS A 453 4.29 -15.57 -12.44
CA LYS A 453 5.66 -15.75 -11.94
C LYS A 453 6.57 -14.58 -12.33
N ARG A 454 6.51 -14.13 -13.57
CA ARG A 454 7.28 -12.99 -14.06
C ARG A 454 6.88 -11.67 -13.40
N ASN A 455 5.58 -11.46 -13.14
CA ASN A 455 5.10 -10.28 -12.43
C ASN A 455 5.53 -10.26 -10.97
N LEU A 456 5.44 -11.40 -10.28
CA LEU A 456 5.95 -11.55 -8.91
C LEU A 456 7.47 -11.32 -8.85
N ALA A 457 8.21 -11.83 -9.82
CA ALA A 457 9.65 -11.61 -9.94
C ALA A 457 9.97 -10.11 -10.16
N ARG A 458 9.23 -9.43 -11.03
CA ARG A 458 9.39 -7.97 -11.23
C ARG A 458 9.11 -7.19 -9.96
N GLU A 459 8.04 -7.54 -9.24
CA GLU A 459 7.71 -6.90 -7.96
C GLU A 459 8.81 -7.12 -6.93
N ALA A 460 9.30 -8.36 -6.76
CA ALA A 460 10.39 -8.67 -5.83
C ALA A 460 11.68 -7.90 -6.19
N LEU A 461 12.01 -7.83 -7.47
CA LEU A 461 13.14 -7.04 -7.96
C LEU A 461 12.94 -5.54 -7.69
N TYR A 462 11.73 -5.03 -7.93
CA TYR A 462 11.39 -3.64 -7.65
C TYR A 462 11.56 -3.33 -6.16
N GLN A 463 11.00 -4.13 -5.27
CA GLN A 463 11.13 -3.95 -3.82
C GLN A 463 12.59 -3.99 -3.35
N ARG A 464 13.44 -4.77 -4.01
CA ARG A 464 14.87 -4.83 -3.73
C ARG A 464 15.63 -3.60 -4.22
N LEU A 465 15.28 -3.06 -5.40
CA LEU A 465 16.00 -1.96 -6.05
C LEU A 465 15.47 -0.58 -5.63
N ALA A 466 14.19 -0.46 -5.31
CA ALA A 466 13.55 0.80 -5.00
C ALA A 466 14.19 1.58 -3.83
N PRO A 467 14.59 0.97 -2.71
CA PRO A 467 15.24 1.70 -1.61
C PRO A 467 16.56 2.35 -2.02
N GLN A 468 17.39 1.66 -2.82
CA GLN A 468 18.64 2.25 -3.31
C GLN A 468 18.38 3.37 -4.30
N ALA A 469 17.43 3.19 -5.23
CA ALA A 469 17.06 4.22 -6.19
C ALA A 469 16.48 5.47 -5.51
N GLN A 470 15.77 5.30 -4.40
CA GLN A 470 15.27 6.40 -3.58
C GLN A 470 16.43 7.13 -2.87
N GLU A 471 17.36 6.41 -2.28
CA GLU A 471 18.52 7.00 -1.61
C GLU A 471 19.39 7.79 -2.59
N ASP A 472 19.71 7.20 -3.74
CA ASP A 472 20.49 7.85 -4.81
C ASP A 472 19.80 9.13 -5.29
N TRP A 473 18.48 9.09 -5.48
CA TRP A 473 17.71 10.28 -5.84
C TRP A 473 17.74 11.37 -4.77
N LEU A 474 17.59 11.02 -3.50
CA LEU A 474 17.63 12.00 -2.41
C LEU A 474 19.03 12.64 -2.27
N GLN A 475 20.08 11.86 -2.49
CA GLN A 475 21.47 12.37 -2.52
C GLN A 475 21.67 13.32 -3.69
N GLU A 476 21.20 12.96 -4.89
CA GLU A 476 21.23 13.83 -6.08
C GLU A 476 20.45 15.13 -5.84
N LEU A 477 19.24 15.03 -5.29
CA LEU A 477 18.41 16.18 -4.95
C LEU A 477 19.12 17.13 -3.99
N ARG A 478 19.78 16.57 -2.97
CA ARG A 478 20.54 17.35 -1.98
C ARG A 478 21.78 17.99 -2.58
N ALA A 479 22.50 17.28 -3.47
CA ALA A 479 23.73 17.75 -4.10
C ALA A 479 23.48 18.92 -5.08
N ASN A 480 22.30 18.93 -5.72
CA ASN A 480 21.92 19.96 -6.70
C ASN A 480 21.21 21.19 -6.09
N ALA A 481 21.01 21.20 -4.79
CA ALA A 481 20.27 22.25 -4.09
C ALA A 481 21.22 23.23 -3.37
N TYR A 482 20.80 24.49 -3.28
CA TYR A 482 21.42 25.43 -2.35
C TYR A 482 20.92 25.14 -0.93
N VAL A 483 21.85 24.83 -0.04
CA VAL A 483 21.54 24.64 1.38
C VAL A 483 22.64 25.23 2.25
N GLU A 484 22.26 26.17 3.07
CA GLU A 484 23.11 26.82 4.07
C GLU A 484 22.60 26.47 5.47
N VAL A 485 23.49 26.00 6.35
CA VAL A 485 23.15 25.64 7.74
C VAL A 485 23.86 26.61 8.68
N PHE A 486 23.09 27.16 9.60
CA PHE A 486 23.58 28.10 10.60
C PHE A 486 23.77 27.40 11.95
N ASN A 487 24.90 27.70 12.63
CA ASN A 487 25.22 27.14 13.95
C ASN A 487 24.59 27.94 15.08
#